data_e41b28af2ce817fa417670c80f826290
#
_entry.id   e41b28af2ce817fa417670c80f826290
#
_cell.length_a   1.000
_cell.length_b   1.000
_cell.length_c   1.000
_cell.angle_alpha   90.00
_cell.angle_beta   90.00
_cell.angle_gamma   90.00
#
_symmetry.space_group_name_H-M   'P 1'
#
loop_
_entity.id
_entity.type
_entity.pdbx_description
1 polymer ?
#
loop_
_entity_poly.entity_id
_entity_poly.type
_entity_poly.pdbx_seq_one_letter_code
_entity_poly.pdbx_strand_id
1 'polypeptide(L)'
;MDNKKRTWIQSLAFLIQNANFKGFFTGKIYQGPIKNVCVPGLNCYSCPGAVGACPIGSLQNALASSKFKFPYYILGLLLFFGALLGRVVCGFLCPFGFLQDLLDKIPFPKKVKIFRGDRLLRKLKYIVLIVLVIGLPFFYKMVPFFCKYLCPSGTTAGIMLMLADTKLLSVLGSRFFWKFSILICILLLSVIIYRPFCKYICPLGAFY
;
A
#
# COMPACT_ATOMS: atom_id res chain seq x y z
N MET A 1 13.28 19.18 10.35
CA MET A 1 13.57 18.95 8.92
C MET A 1 12.51 19.65 8.09
N ASP A 2 12.93 20.48 7.17
CA ASP A 2 12.02 21.31 6.37
C ASP A 2 11.05 20.44 5.57
N ASN A 3 9.76 20.81 5.55
CA ASN A 3 8.71 20.10 4.80
C ASN A 3 9.06 19.97 3.32
N LYS A 4 9.80 20.92 2.74
CA LYS A 4 10.28 20.88 1.36
C LYS A 4 11.26 19.73 1.12
N LYS A 5 12.29 19.56 1.98
CA LYS A 5 13.29 18.48 1.87
C LYS A 5 12.62 17.09 1.96
N ARG A 6 11.68 16.94 2.90
CA ARG A 6 10.91 15.69 3.04
C ARG A 6 10.13 15.35 1.78
N THR A 7 9.40 16.32 1.21
CA THR A 7 8.62 16.11 -0.03
C THR A 7 9.53 15.74 -1.20
N TRP A 8 10.72 16.34 -1.31
CA TRP A 8 11.71 16.00 -2.35
C TRP A 8 12.17 14.54 -2.24
N ILE A 9 12.54 14.08 -1.04
CA ILE A 9 12.95 12.69 -0.80
C ILE A 9 11.81 11.72 -1.14
N GLN A 10 10.58 12.04 -0.72
CA GLN A 10 9.40 11.22 -1.04
C GLN A 10 9.12 11.14 -2.55
N SER A 11 9.25 12.28 -3.26
CA SER A 11 9.05 12.33 -4.71
C SER A 11 10.10 11.48 -5.43
N LEU A 12 11.36 11.59 -5.03
CA LEU A 12 12.45 10.80 -5.60
C LEU A 12 12.24 9.30 -5.33
N ALA A 13 11.89 8.93 -4.11
CA ALA A 13 11.58 7.55 -3.74
C ALA A 13 10.38 7.00 -4.54
N PHE A 14 9.34 7.81 -4.74
CA PHE A 14 8.19 7.46 -5.58
C PHE A 14 8.60 7.19 -7.02
N LEU A 15 9.40 8.07 -7.62
CA LEU A 15 9.88 7.94 -8.99
C LEU A 15 10.75 6.69 -9.19
N ILE A 16 11.67 6.42 -8.26
CA ILE A 16 12.54 5.22 -8.32
C ILE A 16 11.71 3.94 -8.23
N GLN A 17 10.74 3.88 -7.31
CA GLN A 17 9.90 2.69 -7.13
C GLN A 17 8.90 2.48 -8.27
N ASN A 18 8.58 3.53 -9.03
CA ASN A 18 7.64 3.50 -10.15
C ASN A 18 8.33 3.93 -11.46
N ALA A 19 9.56 3.49 -11.68
CA ALA A 19 10.38 3.90 -12.83
C ALA A 19 9.92 3.34 -14.18
N ASN A 20 8.95 2.40 -14.21
CA ASN A 20 8.41 1.88 -15.47
C ASN A 20 7.35 2.81 -16.07
N PHE A 21 7.77 3.99 -16.53
CA PHE A 21 6.86 4.97 -17.13
C PHE A 21 6.14 4.45 -18.39
N LYS A 22 6.78 3.58 -19.16
CA LYS A 22 6.14 2.94 -20.33
C LYS A 22 4.88 2.16 -19.95
N GLY A 23 4.85 1.55 -18.76
CA GLY A 23 3.70 0.80 -18.27
C GLY A 23 2.43 1.64 -18.13
N PHE A 24 2.54 2.93 -17.80
CA PHE A 24 1.39 3.82 -17.69
C PHE A 24 0.69 4.09 -19.04
N PHE A 25 1.43 4.05 -20.13
CA PHE A 25 0.89 4.27 -21.46
C PHE A 25 0.47 2.98 -22.16
N THR A 26 1.15 1.87 -21.86
CA THR A 26 0.89 0.57 -22.52
C THR A 26 -0.06 -0.32 -21.74
N GLY A 27 -0.41 0.02 -20.50
CA GLY A 27 -1.21 -0.83 -19.62
C GLY A 27 -0.53 -2.15 -19.20
N LYS A 28 0.76 -2.32 -19.51
CA LYS A 28 1.50 -3.55 -19.22
C LYS A 28 2.24 -3.45 -17.89
N ILE A 29 2.08 -4.49 -17.06
CA ILE A 29 2.82 -4.61 -15.79
C ILE A 29 4.26 -5.03 -16.10
N TYR A 30 5.23 -4.38 -15.45
CA TYR A 30 6.64 -4.74 -15.56
C TYR A 30 6.89 -6.18 -15.07
N GLN A 31 7.60 -6.99 -15.88
CA GLN A 31 7.89 -8.41 -15.61
C GLN A 31 9.41 -8.69 -15.49
N GLY A 32 10.22 -7.66 -15.34
CA GLY A 32 11.68 -7.81 -15.23
C GLY A 32 12.12 -8.41 -13.89
N PRO A 33 13.41 -8.79 -13.76
CA PRO A 33 13.96 -9.48 -12.57
C PRO A 33 13.86 -8.63 -11.30
N ILE A 34 13.87 -7.30 -11.41
CA ILE A 34 13.74 -6.37 -10.28
C ILE A 34 12.35 -6.52 -9.59
N LYS A 35 11.33 -7.03 -10.31
CA LYS A 35 9.99 -7.28 -9.75
C LYS A 35 10.00 -8.28 -8.59
N ASN A 36 10.99 -9.14 -8.52
CA ASN A 36 11.17 -10.11 -7.43
C ASN A 36 11.73 -9.47 -6.15
N VAL A 37 12.24 -8.24 -6.24
CA VAL A 37 12.75 -7.50 -5.09
C VAL A 37 11.61 -6.75 -4.42
N CYS A 38 11.45 -6.98 -3.11
CA CYS A 38 10.47 -6.23 -2.33
C CYS A 38 11.00 -4.83 -1.98
N VAL A 39 10.16 -3.83 -2.25
CA VAL A 39 10.43 -2.46 -1.79
C VAL A 39 9.93 -2.28 -0.36
N PRO A 40 10.57 -1.45 0.47
CA PRO A 40 10.19 -1.31 1.88
C PRO A 40 8.84 -0.62 2.10
N GLY A 41 8.26 -0.01 1.07
CA GLY A 41 6.99 0.74 1.11
C GLY A 41 5.78 -0.04 0.60
N LEU A 42 4.60 0.55 0.77
CA LEU A 42 3.35 0.03 0.20
C LEU A 42 3.24 0.46 -1.26
N ASN A 43 3.78 -0.35 -2.17
CA ASN A 43 3.69 -0.18 -3.61
C ASN A 43 3.10 -1.43 -4.27
N CYS A 44 1.95 -1.28 -4.94
CA CYS A 44 1.22 -2.45 -5.45
C CYS A 44 1.99 -3.16 -6.57
N TYR A 45 2.08 -4.50 -6.48
CA TYR A 45 2.68 -5.33 -7.54
C TYR A 45 2.01 -5.11 -8.91
N SER A 46 0.68 -4.96 -8.92
CA SER A 46 -0.10 -4.77 -10.15
C SER A 46 -0.06 -3.34 -10.70
N CYS A 47 0.66 -2.42 -10.06
CA CYS A 47 0.85 -1.09 -10.62
C CYS A 47 1.70 -1.16 -11.90
N PRO A 48 1.25 -0.56 -13.01
CA PRO A 48 1.99 -0.59 -14.28
C PRO A 48 3.34 0.10 -14.18
N GLY A 49 3.47 1.13 -13.34
CA GLY A 49 4.73 1.82 -13.08
C GLY A 49 5.67 1.11 -12.12
N ALA A 50 5.17 0.22 -11.27
CA ALA A 50 5.96 -0.37 -10.19
C ALA A 50 7.02 -1.36 -10.70
N VAL A 51 8.27 -1.11 -10.37
CA VAL A 51 9.41 -2.00 -10.71
C VAL A 51 9.68 -3.03 -9.63
N GLY A 52 9.23 -2.83 -8.39
CA GLY A 52 9.38 -3.77 -7.28
C GLY A 52 8.06 -4.29 -6.74
N ALA A 53 8.10 -5.21 -5.77
CA ALA A 53 6.94 -5.84 -5.17
C ALA A 53 6.66 -5.29 -3.76
N CYS A 54 5.37 -5.25 -3.38
CA CYS A 54 4.94 -4.91 -2.03
C CYS A 54 5.23 -6.08 -1.07
N PRO A 55 5.91 -5.86 0.07
CA PRO A 55 6.25 -6.95 0.99
C PRO A 55 5.00 -7.59 1.63
N ILE A 56 3.94 -6.82 1.90
CA ILE A 56 2.67 -7.37 2.43
C ILE A 56 1.97 -8.24 1.39
N GLY A 57 1.95 -7.81 0.12
CA GLY A 57 1.37 -8.60 -0.97
C GLY A 57 2.15 -9.89 -1.20
N SER A 58 3.49 -9.82 -1.20
CA SER A 58 4.36 -10.98 -1.34
C SER A 58 4.22 -11.94 -0.17
N LEU A 59 4.11 -11.43 1.06
CA LEU A 59 3.87 -12.24 2.26
C LEU A 59 2.54 -13.00 2.15
N GLN A 60 1.45 -12.31 1.80
CA GLN A 60 0.15 -12.95 1.63
C GLN A 60 0.15 -14.01 0.54
N ASN A 61 0.81 -13.73 -0.59
CA ASN A 61 0.91 -14.68 -1.69
C ASN A 61 1.71 -15.93 -1.30
N ALA A 62 2.79 -15.78 -0.52
CA ALA A 62 3.56 -16.88 0.00
C ALA A 62 2.75 -17.74 1.00
N LEU A 63 1.98 -17.11 1.88
CA LEU A 63 1.10 -17.80 2.85
C LEU A 63 -0.09 -18.49 2.16
N ALA A 64 -0.61 -17.89 1.10
CA ALA A 64 -1.75 -18.42 0.34
C ALA A 64 -1.35 -19.52 -0.65
N SER A 65 -0.06 -19.74 -0.91
CA SER A 65 0.41 -20.75 -1.86
C SER A 65 0.11 -22.17 -1.38
N SER A 66 -0.35 -23.03 -2.30
CA SER A 66 -0.59 -24.46 -2.03
C SER A 66 0.68 -25.23 -1.61
N LYS A 67 1.83 -24.80 -2.14
CA LYS A 67 3.17 -25.26 -1.72
C LYS A 67 3.73 -24.25 -0.73
N PHE A 68 3.31 -24.33 0.52
CA PHE A 68 3.80 -23.44 1.57
C PHE A 68 5.34 -23.53 1.67
N LYS A 69 6.01 -22.43 1.27
CA LYS A 69 7.41 -22.20 1.57
C LYS A 69 7.48 -21.01 2.51
N PHE A 70 8.10 -21.21 3.67
CA PHE A 70 8.19 -20.14 4.66
C PHE A 70 8.92 -18.93 4.05
N PRO A 71 8.32 -17.71 4.09
CA PRO A 71 8.82 -16.55 3.38
C PRO A 71 9.97 -15.85 4.12
N TYR A 72 11.10 -16.56 4.34
CA TYR A 72 12.25 -16.03 5.09
C TYR A 72 12.78 -14.71 4.54
N TYR A 73 12.85 -14.58 3.21
CA TYR A 73 13.32 -13.36 2.56
C TYR A 73 12.44 -12.16 2.91
N ILE A 74 11.12 -12.30 2.81
CA ILE A 74 10.17 -11.22 3.04
C ILE A 74 10.17 -10.84 4.52
N LEU A 75 10.17 -11.83 5.40
CA LEU A 75 10.19 -11.62 6.84
C LEU A 75 11.52 -10.98 7.28
N GLY A 76 12.65 -11.47 6.76
CA GLY A 76 13.97 -10.88 7.01
C GLY A 76 14.06 -9.43 6.55
N LEU A 77 13.54 -9.12 5.36
CA LEU A 77 13.50 -7.76 4.83
C LEU A 77 12.63 -6.84 5.71
N LEU A 78 11.44 -7.30 6.12
CA LEU A 78 10.55 -6.52 7.01
C LEU A 78 11.20 -6.27 8.38
N LEU A 79 11.84 -7.28 8.96
CA LEU A 79 12.56 -7.15 10.23
C LEU A 79 13.77 -6.22 10.11
N PHE A 80 14.54 -6.35 9.03
CA PHE A 80 15.72 -5.51 8.79
C PHE A 80 15.33 -4.03 8.67
N PHE A 81 14.38 -3.70 7.79
CA PHE A 81 13.91 -2.33 7.65
C PHE A 81 13.14 -1.84 8.88
N GLY A 82 12.42 -2.73 9.57
CA GLY A 82 11.73 -2.39 10.81
C GLY A 82 12.69 -2.01 11.93
N ALA A 83 13.77 -2.78 12.11
CA ALA A 83 14.78 -2.53 13.14
C ALA A 83 15.64 -1.30 12.85
N LEU A 84 16.07 -1.10 11.58
CA LEU A 84 16.97 0.00 11.22
C LEU A 84 16.24 1.33 11.02
N LEU A 85 15.14 1.34 10.30
CA LEU A 85 14.47 2.55 9.84
C LEU A 85 13.08 2.74 10.48
N GLY A 86 12.43 1.67 10.89
CA GLY A 86 11.12 1.71 11.51
C GLY A 86 10.14 2.62 10.75
N ARG A 87 9.53 3.58 11.44
CA ARG A 87 8.55 4.52 10.86
C ARG A 87 9.11 5.49 9.82
N VAL A 88 10.44 5.62 9.69
CA VAL A 88 11.08 6.45 8.66
C VAL A 88 10.73 5.92 7.26
N VAL A 89 10.65 4.60 7.09
CA VAL A 89 10.20 3.98 5.82
C VAL A 89 8.83 4.50 5.41
N CYS A 90 7.86 4.49 6.32
CA CYS A 90 6.51 5.01 6.05
C CYS A 90 6.51 6.53 5.80
N GLY A 91 7.49 7.23 6.40
CA GLY A 91 7.63 8.68 6.30
C GLY A 91 8.23 9.17 4.99
N PHE A 92 9.17 8.43 4.41
CA PHE A 92 10.00 8.90 3.30
C PHE A 92 9.97 8.00 2.07
N LEU A 93 9.81 6.68 2.25
CA LEU A 93 9.96 5.72 1.17
C LEU A 93 8.61 5.18 0.66
N CYS A 94 7.52 5.36 1.40
CA CYS A 94 6.24 4.78 1.04
C CYS A 94 5.48 5.64 0.01
N PRO A 95 5.21 5.14 -1.22
CA PRO A 95 4.45 5.87 -2.24
C PRO A 95 3.04 6.26 -1.79
N PHE A 96 2.34 5.36 -1.12
CA PHE A 96 0.99 5.64 -0.62
C PHE A 96 0.99 6.65 0.54
N GLY A 97 2.07 6.65 1.36
CA GLY A 97 2.29 7.68 2.38
C GLY A 97 2.53 9.06 1.78
N PHE A 98 3.25 9.13 0.65
CA PHE A 98 3.45 10.38 -0.10
C PHE A 98 2.13 10.94 -0.65
N LEU A 99 1.26 10.09 -1.21
CA LEU A 99 -0.06 10.49 -1.68
C LEU A 99 -0.90 11.12 -0.55
N GLN A 100 -0.90 10.51 0.64
CA GLN A 100 -1.63 11.04 1.79
C GLN A 100 -1.03 12.37 2.29
N ASP A 101 0.29 12.53 2.26
CA ASP A 101 0.94 13.80 2.61
C ASP A 101 0.61 14.93 1.62
N LEU A 102 0.47 14.59 0.34
CA LEU A 102 0.07 15.55 -0.68
C LEU A 102 -1.37 16.05 -0.45
N LEU A 103 -2.28 15.14 -0.12
CA LEU A 103 -3.67 15.48 0.22
C LEU A 103 -3.78 16.30 1.51
N ASP A 104 -2.95 15.99 2.52
CA ASP A 104 -2.93 16.77 3.76
C ASP A 104 -2.46 18.22 3.56
N LYS A 105 -1.74 18.53 2.47
CA LYS A 105 -1.36 19.92 2.15
C LYS A 105 -2.53 20.79 1.70
N ILE A 106 -3.66 20.20 1.32
CA ILE A 106 -4.86 20.96 0.95
C ILE A 106 -5.33 21.73 2.19
N PRO A 107 -5.51 23.06 2.10
CA PRO A 107 -5.96 23.88 3.22
C PRO A 107 -7.42 23.56 3.55
N PHE A 108 -7.63 22.81 4.61
CA PHE A 108 -8.97 22.55 5.14
C PHE A 108 -9.13 23.22 6.51
N PRO A 109 -10.25 23.93 6.77
CA PRO A 109 -10.40 24.79 7.94
C PRO A 109 -10.39 24.06 9.30
N LYS A 110 -10.72 22.76 9.32
CA LYS A 110 -10.77 21.95 10.56
C LYS A 110 -9.98 20.65 10.39
N LYS A 111 -8.66 20.71 10.59
CA LYS A 111 -7.84 19.48 10.65
C LYS A 111 -7.87 18.89 12.06
N VAL A 112 -8.27 17.63 12.15
CA VAL A 112 -8.37 16.90 13.41
C VAL A 112 -7.04 16.19 13.70
N LYS A 113 -6.30 16.65 14.71
CA LYS A 113 -5.02 16.04 15.11
C LYS A 113 -5.20 14.83 16.03
N ILE A 114 -6.13 14.89 16.94
CA ILE A 114 -6.40 13.86 17.96
C ILE A 114 -7.91 13.70 18.11
N PHE A 115 -8.36 12.45 18.09
CA PHE A 115 -9.76 12.07 18.27
C PHE A 115 -9.89 11.20 19.54
N ARG A 116 -11.01 11.29 20.28
CA ARG A 116 -11.22 10.55 21.54
C ARG A 116 -11.04 9.03 21.42
N GLY A 117 -11.29 8.43 20.26
CA GLY A 117 -11.10 7.01 19.96
C GLY A 117 -9.74 6.64 19.34
N ASP A 118 -8.81 7.59 19.20
CA ASP A 118 -7.54 7.41 18.48
C ASP A 118 -6.71 6.21 18.98
N ARG A 119 -6.65 5.99 20.29
CA ARG A 119 -5.90 4.88 20.89
C ARG A 119 -6.45 3.51 20.50
N LEU A 120 -7.77 3.38 20.45
CA LEU A 120 -8.43 2.12 20.08
C LEU A 120 -8.29 1.86 18.58
N LEU A 121 -8.51 2.88 17.74
CA LEU A 121 -8.34 2.78 16.31
C LEU A 121 -6.91 2.44 15.88
N ARG A 122 -5.90 2.89 16.61
CA ARG A 122 -4.50 2.50 16.35
C ARG A 122 -4.24 1.01 16.58
N LYS A 123 -5.02 0.33 17.41
CA LYS A 123 -4.91 -1.12 17.61
C LYS A 123 -5.49 -1.90 16.42
N LEU A 124 -6.38 -1.29 15.64
CA LEU A 124 -7.01 -1.92 14.48
C LEU A 124 -5.99 -2.43 13.46
N LYS A 125 -4.88 -1.72 13.23
CA LYS A 125 -3.82 -2.16 12.31
C LYS A 125 -3.19 -3.49 12.70
N TYR A 126 -3.09 -3.81 14.01
CA TYR A 126 -2.58 -5.09 14.49
C TYR A 126 -3.61 -6.21 14.25
N ILE A 127 -4.89 -5.92 14.43
CA ILE A 127 -5.98 -6.86 14.11
C ILE A 127 -5.98 -7.14 12.60
N VAL A 128 -5.87 -6.11 11.77
CA VAL A 128 -5.76 -6.26 10.31
C VAL A 128 -4.54 -7.11 9.94
N LEU A 129 -3.39 -6.90 10.57
CA LEU A 129 -2.18 -7.67 10.33
C LEU A 129 -2.38 -9.15 10.69
N ILE A 130 -2.86 -9.42 11.92
CA ILE A 130 -2.98 -10.82 12.43
C ILE A 130 -4.09 -11.56 11.68
N VAL A 131 -5.27 -10.95 11.50
CA VAL A 131 -6.45 -11.61 10.93
C VAL A 131 -6.38 -11.63 9.40
N LEU A 132 -6.25 -10.45 8.74
CA LEU A 132 -6.39 -10.32 7.29
C LEU A 132 -5.10 -10.65 6.51
N VAL A 133 -3.93 -10.45 7.10
CA VAL A 133 -2.66 -10.68 6.41
C VAL A 133 -2.11 -12.07 6.69
N ILE A 134 -2.22 -12.57 7.92
CA ILE A 134 -1.65 -13.85 8.34
C ILE A 134 -2.73 -14.93 8.42
N GLY A 135 -3.77 -14.72 9.23
CA GLY A 135 -4.76 -15.74 9.56
C GLY A 135 -5.57 -16.21 8.37
N LEU A 136 -6.31 -15.31 7.72
CA LEU A 136 -7.20 -15.67 6.62
C LEU A 136 -6.46 -16.29 5.41
N PRO A 137 -5.31 -15.80 4.94
CA PRO A 137 -4.57 -16.46 3.86
C PRO A 137 -4.04 -17.84 4.24
N PHE A 138 -3.75 -18.08 5.52
CA PHE A 138 -3.30 -19.39 6.01
C PHE A 138 -4.44 -20.41 6.02
N PHE A 139 -5.65 -20.03 6.48
CA PHE A 139 -6.81 -20.91 6.53
C PHE A 139 -7.47 -21.11 5.17
N TYR A 140 -7.69 -20.02 4.42
CA TYR A 140 -8.29 -20.03 3.09
C TYR A 140 -7.20 -19.90 2.02
N LYS A 141 -6.48 -20.98 1.77
CA LYS A 141 -5.43 -21.06 0.75
C LYS A 141 -5.90 -20.44 -0.59
N MET A 142 -5.00 -19.77 -1.30
CA MET A 142 -5.19 -19.12 -2.60
C MET A 142 -5.80 -17.70 -2.61
N VAL A 143 -6.13 -17.08 -1.46
CA VAL A 143 -6.74 -15.74 -1.47
C VAL A 143 -5.95 -14.75 -0.60
N PRO A 144 -5.32 -13.72 -1.18
CA PRO A 144 -4.71 -12.63 -0.44
C PRO A 144 -5.79 -11.63 0.03
N PHE A 145 -6.42 -11.90 1.17
CA PHE A 145 -7.59 -11.17 1.65
C PHE A 145 -7.38 -9.66 1.79
N PHE A 146 -6.30 -9.21 2.42
CA PHE A 146 -6.03 -7.79 2.56
C PHE A 146 -5.90 -7.09 1.21
N CYS A 147 -5.10 -7.65 0.29
CA CYS A 147 -4.91 -7.08 -1.05
C CYS A 147 -6.20 -7.10 -1.87
N LYS A 148 -7.01 -8.16 -1.72
CA LYS A 148 -8.23 -8.35 -2.50
C LYS A 148 -9.39 -7.46 -2.04
N TYR A 149 -9.52 -7.19 -0.73
CA TYR A 149 -10.71 -6.53 -0.19
C TYR A 149 -10.46 -5.15 0.43
N LEU A 150 -9.28 -4.89 0.99
CA LEU A 150 -9.04 -3.70 1.80
C LEU A 150 -7.94 -2.77 1.25
N CYS A 151 -6.97 -3.27 0.48
CA CYS A 151 -5.80 -2.51 0.09
C CYS A 151 -6.14 -1.36 -0.90
N PRO A 152 -6.00 -0.08 -0.50
CA PRO A 152 -6.29 1.05 -1.37
C PRO A 152 -5.21 1.25 -2.45
N SER A 153 -3.95 0.89 -2.17
CA SER A 153 -2.86 0.94 -3.15
C SER A 153 -3.11 -0.01 -4.33
N GLY A 154 -3.76 -1.17 -4.09
CA GLY A 154 -4.18 -2.07 -5.16
C GLY A 154 -5.30 -1.48 -6.02
N THR A 155 -6.18 -0.65 -5.43
CA THR A 155 -7.25 0.02 -6.17
C THR A 155 -6.70 1.16 -7.03
N THR A 156 -5.77 1.97 -6.51
CA THR A 156 -5.11 3.01 -7.32
C THR A 156 -4.37 2.42 -8.51
N ALA A 157 -3.67 1.29 -8.31
CA ALA A 157 -3.01 0.56 -9.39
C ALA A 157 -4.02 0.03 -10.45
N GLY A 158 -5.16 -0.50 -10.00
CA GLY A 158 -6.24 -0.94 -10.88
C GLY A 158 -6.82 0.20 -11.72
N ILE A 159 -7.06 1.36 -11.13
CA ILE A 159 -7.53 2.56 -11.83
C ILE A 159 -6.53 2.99 -12.90
N MET A 160 -5.22 3.02 -12.58
CA MET A 160 -4.18 3.37 -13.54
C MET A 160 -4.14 2.39 -14.73
N LEU A 161 -4.33 1.08 -14.49
CA LEU A 161 -4.43 0.10 -15.56
C LEU A 161 -5.65 0.31 -16.44
N MET A 162 -6.80 0.65 -15.85
CA MET A 162 -8.05 0.91 -16.60
C MET A 162 -7.96 2.19 -17.45
N LEU A 163 -7.23 3.19 -16.98
CA LEU A 163 -6.98 4.40 -17.76
C LEU A 163 -6.07 4.12 -18.97
N ALA A 164 -5.14 3.18 -18.84
CA ALA A 164 -4.24 2.78 -19.91
C ALA A 164 -4.90 1.82 -20.92
N ASP A 165 -5.83 0.96 -20.48
CA ASP A 165 -6.56 0.03 -21.34
C ASP A 165 -8.06 0.03 -20.98
N THR A 166 -8.83 0.70 -21.83
CA THR A 166 -10.30 0.84 -21.65
C THR A 166 -11.08 -0.47 -21.78
N LYS A 167 -10.50 -1.51 -22.38
CA LYS A 167 -11.13 -2.85 -22.44
C LYS A 167 -11.32 -3.48 -21.06
N LEU A 168 -10.50 -3.09 -20.08
CA LEU A 168 -10.62 -3.55 -18.70
C LEU A 168 -11.87 -3.01 -17.99
N LEU A 169 -12.48 -1.94 -18.49
CA LEU A 169 -13.72 -1.39 -17.95
C LEU A 169 -14.91 -2.37 -18.03
N SER A 170 -14.94 -3.21 -19.04
CA SER A 170 -16.00 -4.23 -19.22
C SER A 170 -15.95 -5.36 -18.19
N VAL A 171 -14.81 -5.54 -17.51
CA VAL A 171 -14.58 -6.59 -16.50
C VAL A 171 -14.84 -6.09 -15.06
N LEU A 172 -15.35 -4.86 -14.90
CA LEU A 172 -15.66 -4.29 -13.60
C LEU A 172 -16.75 -5.07 -12.87
N GLY A 173 -16.37 -5.76 -11.81
CA GLY A 173 -17.31 -6.45 -10.92
C GLY A 173 -17.64 -5.64 -9.65
N SER A 174 -18.66 -6.07 -8.92
CA SER A 174 -19.09 -5.46 -7.64
C SER A 174 -17.95 -5.24 -6.63
N ARG A 175 -16.93 -6.09 -6.63
CA ARG A 175 -15.74 -5.97 -5.77
C ARG A 175 -14.89 -4.72 -6.06
N PHE A 176 -14.91 -4.24 -7.30
CA PHE A 176 -14.20 -3.00 -7.64
C PHE A 176 -14.88 -1.80 -6.99
N PHE A 177 -16.20 -1.72 -7.07
CA PHE A 177 -16.97 -0.62 -6.45
C PHE A 177 -16.78 -0.59 -4.93
N TRP A 178 -16.75 -1.74 -4.26
CA TRP A 178 -16.43 -1.84 -2.85
C TRP A 178 -15.06 -1.25 -2.51
N LYS A 179 -14.01 -1.65 -3.21
CA LYS A 179 -12.65 -1.15 -3.01
C LYS A 179 -12.49 0.33 -3.38
N PHE A 180 -13.21 0.76 -4.41
CA PHE A 180 -13.23 2.15 -4.84
C PHE A 180 -13.87 3.05 -3.78
N SER A 181 -14.95 2.62 -3.15
CA SER A 181 -15.58 3.31 -2.03
C SER A 181 -14.62 3.45 -0.83
N ILE A 182 -13.88 2.38 -0.49
CA ILE A 182 -12.87 2.42 0.56
C ILE A 182 -11.74 3.42 0.20
N LEU A 183 -11.27 3.41 -1.05
CA LEU A 183 -10.25 4.35 -1.50
C LEU A 183 -10.72 5.80 -1.37
N ILE A 184 -11.92 6.13 -1.86
CA ILE A 184 -12.50 7.48 -1.75
C ILE A 184 -12.60 7.89 -0.27
N CYS A 185 -13.13 7.02 0.58
CA CYS A 185 -13.23 7.30 2.01
C CYS A 185 -11.87 7.63 2.65
N ILE A 186 -10.82 6.85 2.32
CA ILE A 186 -9.46 7.09 2.80
C ILE A 186 -8.89 8.41 2.25
N LEU A 187 -9.13 8.74 0.99
CA LEU A 187 -8.65 9.99 0.38
C LEU A 187 -9.34 11.21 1.04
N LEU A 188 -10.65 11.16 1.24
CA LEU A 188 -11.39 12.22 1.94
C LEU A 188 -10.93 12.37 3.39
N LEU A 189 -10.75 11.26 4.11
CA LEU A 189 -10.21 11.28 5.46
C LEU A 189 -8.77 11.83 5.50
N SER A 190 -7.98 11.64 4.45
CA SER A 190 -6.59 12.14 4.39
C SER A 190 -6.50 13.65 4.28
N VAL A 191 -7.58 14.34 3.86
CA VAL A 191 -7.65 15.80 3.87
C VAL A 191 -7.92 16.34 5.29
N ILE A 192 -8.65 15.57 6.11
CA ILE A 192 -9.08 15.98 7.47
C ILE A 192 -8.10 15.49 8.54
N ILE A 193 -7.62 14.25 8.40
CA ILE A 193 -6.76 13.57 9.38
C ILE A 193 -5.43 13.26 8.72
N TYR A 194 -4.34 13.62 9.38
CA TYR A 194 -2.99 13.29 8.91
C TYR A 194 -2.78 11.78 8.82
N ARG A 195 -2.56 11.26 7.61
CA ARG A 195 -2.25 9.85 7.28
C ARG A 195 -3.20 8.82 7.92
N PRO A 196 -4.52 8.87 7.71
CA PRO A 196 -5.47 8.00 8.41
C PRO A 196 -5.24 6.52 8.10
N PHE A 197 -4.96 6.15 6.86
CA PHE A 197 -4.70 4.76 6.48
C PHE A 197 -3.45 4.20 7.18
N CYS A 198 -2.32 4.92 7.11
CA CYS A 198 -1.06 4.50 7.74
C CYS A 198 -1.20 4.40 9.26
N LYS A 199 -2.04 5.25 9.86
CA LYS A 199 -2.23 5.34 11.31
C LYS A 199 -3.09 4.22 11.86
N TYR A 200 -4.16 3.82 11.14
CA TYR A 200 -5.21 2.96 11.68
C TYR A 200 -5.32 1.59 11.01
N ILE A 201 -5.03 1.47 9.72
CA ILE A 201 -5.38 0.28 8.93
C ILE A 201 -4.16 -0.42 8.36
N CYS A 202 -3.08 0.31 8.05
CA CYS A 202 -1.95 -0.23 7.31
C CYS A 202 -1.19 -1.32 8.10
N PRO A 203 -1.15 -2.58 7.61
CA PRO A 203 -0.42 -3.65 8.27
C PRO A 203 1.10 -3.44 8.25
N LEU A 204 1.63 -2.79 7.21
CA LEU A 204 3.05 -2.41 7.15
C LEU A 204 3.40 -1.40 8.27
N GLY A 205 2.48 -0.45 8.56
CA GLY A 205 2.63 0.46 9.69
C GLY A 205 2.45 -0.20 11.08
N ALA A 206 2.05 -1.47 11.13
CA ALA A 206 2.06 -2.26 12.35
C ALA A 206 3.41 -2.96 12.55
N PHE A 207 4.11 -3.30 11.48
CA PHE A 207 5.48 -3.84 11.51
C PHE A 207 6.51 -2.76 11.89
N TYR A 208 6.35 -1.54 11.36
CA TYR A 208 7.24 -0.40 11.56
C TYR A 208 6.71 0.51 12.69
#